data_3eb81a9bc187346071fede20e8851a7f
#
_entry.id   3eb81a9bc187346071fede20e8851a7f
#
_cell.length_a   1.000
_cell.length_b   1.000
_cell.length_c   1.000
_cell.angle_alpha   90.00
_cell.angle_beta   90.00
_cell.angle_gamma   90.00
#
_symmetry.space_group_name_H-M   'P 1'
#
loop_
_entity.id
_entity.type
_entity.pdbx_description
1 polymer ?
#
loop_
_entity_poly.entity_id
_entity_poly.type
_entity_poly.pdbx_seq_one_letter_code
_entity_poly.pdbx_strand_id
1 'polypeptide(L)'
;DAAYKSLIDASKIIQEGGNLKKQIKDGSLIANITQAASKRFDKVGDTEAALRSLVAKGEIQNEIDKEKNALENRKTNLQIQAAEKTLAGASLSETANAVYEKTGKFPKGNDLANVARTKGIEVVGIEDTTAVENWIGENGGDEVSYMESIINAVDENGKRINTVPPGPHVLRSRIIIVDKQGNVSPYF
;
A
#
# COMPACT_ATOMS: atom_id res chain seq x y z
N ASP A 1 -20.08 4.78 12.36
CA ASP A 1 -19.78 3.39 11.99
C ASP A 1 -20.78 2.76 11.01
N ALA A 2 -22.09 2.98 11.16
CA ALA A 2 -23.09 2.44 10.22
C ALA A 2 -23.02 3.13 8.85
N ALA A 3 -22.77 4.44 8.80
CA ALA A 3 -22.61 5.20 7.57
C ALA A 3 -21.38 4.73 6.77
N TYR A 4 -20.25 4.46 7.45
CA TYR A 4 -19.05 3.93 6.81
C TYR A 4 -19.22 2.51 6.27
N LYS A 5 -19.91 1.62 7.02
CA LYS A 5 -20.24 0.28 6.51
C LYS A 5 -21.15 0.33 5.28
N SER A 6 -22.08 1.29 5.26
CA SER A 6 -22.95 1.52 4.09
C SER A 6 -22.20 2.06 2.88
N LEU A 7 -21.14 2.86 3.09
CA LEU A 7 -20.23 3.31 2.02
C LEU A 7 -19.43 2.15 1.41
N ILE A 8 -19.05 1.15 2.21
CA ILE A 8 -18.35 -0.07 1.72
C ILE A 8 -19.27 -0.87 0.79
N ASP A 9 -20.53 -1.05 1.15
CA ASP A 9 -21.52 -1.72 0.29
C ASP A 9 -21.83 -0.86 -0.96
N ALA A 10 -21.79 0.46 -0.85
CA ALA A 10 -21.94 1.39 -1.95
C ALA A 10 -20.81 1.36 -2.95
N SER A 11 -19.58 1.06 -2.54
CA SER A 11 -18.45 0.94 -3.47
C SER A 11 -18.65 -0.16 -4.49
N LYS A 12 -19.40 -1.22 -4.15
CA LYS A 12 -19.82 -2.26 -5.08
C LYS A 12 -20.87 -1.76 -6.08
N ILE A 13 -21.85 -1.00 -5.60
CA ILE A 13 -22.90 -0.40 -6.43
C ILE A 13 -22.32 0.62 -7.42
N ILE A 14 -21.28 1.36 -7.00
CA ILE A 14 -20.58 2.34 -7.83
C ILE A 14 -19.77 1.66 -8.94
N GLN A 15 -19.15 0.50 -8.66
CA GLN A 15 -18.43 -0.27 -9.68
C GLN A 15 -19.36 -0.84 -10.77
N GLU A 16 -20.60 -1.11 -10.42
CA GLU A 16 -21.62 -1.64 -11.35
C GLU A 16 -22.36 -0.53 -12.10
N GLY A 17 -22.38 0.71 -11.61
CA GLY A 17 -23.32 1.76 -12.04
C GLY A 17 -22.75 2.95 -12.83
N GLY A 18 -21.44 3.02 -13.11
CA GLY A 18 -20.88 4.09 -13.97
C GLY A 18 -20.41 5.34 -13.21
N ASN A 19 -20.47 6.53 -13.80
CA ASN A 19 -19.80 7.77 -13.39
C ASN A 19 -20.22 8.31 -12.00
N LEU A 20 -19.38 8.12 -10.99
CA LEU A 20 -19.58 8.55 -9.60
C LEU A 20 -19.91 10.06 -9.47
N LYS A 21 -19.21 10.92 -10.24
CA LYS A 21 -19.47 12.38 -10.21
C LYS A 21 -20.89 12.73 -10.62
N LYS A 22 -21.48 11.98 -11.56
CA LYS A 22 -22.86 12.17 -11.98
C LYS A 22 -23.83 11.74 -10.88
N GLN A 23 -23.59 10.58 -10.27
CA GLN A 23 -24.44 10.04 -9.19
C GLN A 23 -24.40 10.89 -7.92
N ILE A 24 -23.28 11.55 -7.61
CA ILE A 24 -23.19 12.54 -6.52
C ILE A 24 -24.02 13.78 -6.86
N LYS A 25 -23.92 14.29 -8.10
CA LYS A 25 -24.59 15.51 -8.55
C LYS A 25 -26.10 15.38 -8.63
N ASP A 26 -26.60 14.24 -9.08
CA ASP A 26 -28.04 13.95 -9.22
C ASP A 26 -28.70 13.36 -7.97
N GLY A 27 -27.90 13.09 -6.91
CA GLY A 27 -28.36 12.55 -5.63
C GLY A 27 -28.68 11.05 -5.66
N SER A 28 -28.52 10.37 -6.78
CA SER A 28 -28.84 8.94 -6.91
C SER A 28 -27.93 8.07 -6.07
N LEU A 29 -26.67 8.50 -5.82
CA LEU A 29 -25.74 7.80 -4.93
C LEU A 29 -26.29 7.69 -3.51
N ILE A 30 -26.81 8.78 -2.94
CA ILE A 30 -27.38 8.80 -1.59
C ILE A 30 -28.60 7.88 -1.53
N ALA A 31 -29.49 7.96 -2.51
CA ALA A 31 -30.67 7.14 -2.58
C ALA A 31 -30.34 5.64 -2.65
N ASN A 32 -29.38 5.24 -3.49
CA ASN A 32 -28.93 3.87 -3.65
C ASN A 32 -28.28 3.32 -2.35
N ILE A 33 -27.45 4.12 -1.69
CA ILE A 33 -26.80 3.74 -0.43
C ILE A 33 -27.86 3.62 0.69
N THR A 34 -28.78 4.57 0.77
CA THR A 34 -29.86 4.55 1.76
C THR A 34 -30.79 3.35 1.55
N GLN A 35 -31.08 3.00 0.30
CA GLN A 35 -31.88 1.82 -0.04
C GLN A 35 -31.15 0.51 0.32
N ALA A 36 -29.84 0.43 0.09
CA ALA A 36 -29.03 -0.72 0.49
C ALA A 36 -28.92 -0.85 2.02
N ALA A 37 -28.79 0.30 2.71
CA ALA A 37 -28.72 0.37 4.17
C ALA A 37 -30.08 0.02 4.83
N SER A 38 -31.21 0.44 4.24
CA SER A 38 -32.54 0.16 4.78
C SER A 38 -32.90 -1.33 4.88
N LYS A 39 -32.23 -2.16 4.09
CA LYS A 39 -32.39 -3.62 4.16
C LYS A 39 -31.64 -4.26 5.34
N ARG A 40 -30.75 -3.53 6.01
CA ARG A 40 -29.83 -4.07 7.03
C ARG A 40 -29.87 -3.34 8.38
N PHE A 41 -30.43 -2.12 8.45
CA PHE A 41 -30.38 -1.29 9.65
C PHE A 41 -31.72 -0.66 10.00
N ASP A 42 -32.09 -0.70 11.26
CA ASP A 42 -33.36 -0.12 11.77
C ASP A 42 -33.37 1.42 11.86
N LYS A 43 -32.23 2.09 11.65
CA LYS A 43 -32.10 3.56 11.74
C LYS A 43 -31.59 4.18 10.44
N VAL A 44 -32.45 4.25 9.45
CA VAL A 44 -32.11 4.79 8.11
C VAL A 44 -31.86 6.31 8.13
N GLY A 45 -32.59 7.06 8.95
CA GLY A 45 -32.51 8.53 8.99
C GLY A 45 -31.13 9.06 9.40
N ASP A 46 -30.50 8.45 10.40
CA ASP A 46 -29.17 8.86 10.88
C ASP A 46 -28.08 8.60 9.82
N THR A 47 -28.24 7.52 9.04
CA THR A 47 -27.33 7.14 7.96
C THR A 47 -27.42 8.12 6.78
N GLU A 48 -28.64 8.53 6.41
CA GLU A 48 -28.86 9.49 5.33
C GLU A 48 -28.29 10.88 5.68
N ALA A 49 -28.51 11.36 6.90
CA ALA A 49 -27.97 12.63 7.36
C ALA A 49 -26.43 12.65 7.37
N ALA A 50 -25.80 11.56 7.83
CA ALA A 50 -24.35 11.39 7.83
C ALA A 50 -23.78 11.37 6.40
N LEU A 51 -24.44 10.66 5.48
CA LEU A 51 -24.03 10.62 4.07
C LEU A 51 -24.15 11.98 3.38
N ARG A 52 -25.25 12.72 3.62
CA ARG A 52 -25.41 14.09 3.11
C ARG A 52 -24.31 15.03 3.62
N SER A 53 -23.90 14.87 4.89
CA SER A 53 -22.79 15.63 5.48
C SER A 53 -21.46 15.33 4.78
N LEU A 54 -21.15 14.06 4.51
CA LEU A 54 -19.92 13.62 3.79
C LEU A 54 -19.91 14.12 2.33
N VAL A 55 -21.07 14.11 1.64
CA VAL A 55 -21.22 14.69 0.29
C VAL A 55 -20.95 16.20 0.32
N ALA A 56 -21.56 16.93 1.28
CA ALA A 56 -21.41 18.37 1.41
C ALA A 56 -19.97 18.79 1.71
N LYS A 57 -19.22 17.95 2.44
CA LYS A 57 -17.79 18.18 2.74
C LYS A 57 -16.83 17.75 1.62
N GLY A 58 -17.31 17.10 0.57
CA GLY A 58 -16.46 16.54 -0.50
C GLY A 58 -15.59 15.36 -0.06
N GLU A 59 -15.88 14.76 1.09
CA GLU A 59 -15.05 13.70 1.70
C GLU A 59 -15.37 12.30 1.16
N ILE A 60 -16.50 12.11 0.48
CA ILE A 60 -16.92 10.80 -0.05
C ILE A 60 -15.88 10.19 -0.98
N GLN A 61 -15.29 10.98 -1.88
CA GLN A 61 -14.30 10.45 -2.83
C GLN A 61 -13.05 9.95 -2.08
N ASN A 62 -12.57 10.70 -1.10
CA ASN A 62 -11.41 10.32 -0.31
C ASN A 62 -11.64 9.02 0.49
N GLU A 63 -12.85 8.85 1.07
CA GLU A 63 -13.18 7.62 1.79
C GLU A 63 -13.32 6.42 0.86
N ILE A 64 -13.91 6.60 -0.33
CA ILE A 64 -13.99 5.54 -1.35
C ILE A 64 -12.59 5.14 -1.82
N ASP A 65 -11.69 6.10 -2.04
CA ASP A 65 -10.33 5.82 -2.48
C ASP A 65 -9.52 5.12 -1.38
N LYS A 66 -9.68 5.47 -0.11
CA LYS A 66 -9.09 4.76 1.02
C LYS A 66 -9.57 3.30 1.11
N GLU A 67 -10.87 3.08 1.01
CA GLU A 67 -11.45 1.74 1.05
C GLU A 67 -11.01 0.89 -0.13
N LYS A 68 -10.97 1.47 -1.33
CA LYS A 68 -10.47 0.79 -2.53
C LYS A 68 -9.01 0.36 -2.35
N ASN A 69 -8.15 1.26 -1.85
CA ASN A 69 -6.75 0.96 -1.57
C ASN A 69 -6.60 -0.12 -0.48
N ALA A 70 -7.41 -0.05 0.59
CA ALA A 70 -7.43 -1.06 1.64
C ALA A 70 -7.86 -2.45 1.12
N LEU A 71 -8.84 -2.48 0.22
CA LEU A 71 -9.35 -3.71 -0.40
C LEU A 71 -8.34 -4.31 -1.39
N GLU A 72 -7.67 -3.48 -2.19
CA GLU A 72 -6.57 -3.90 -3.08
C GLU A 72 -5.40 -4.45 -2.27
N ASN A 73 -4.98 -3.78 -1.19
CA ASN A 73 -3.93 -4.26 -0.30
C ASN A 73 -4.29 -5.60 0.35
N ARG A 74 -5.54 -5.75 0.79
CA ARG A 74 -6.02 -7.01 1.38
C ARG A 74 -6.04 -8.15 0.34
N LYS A 75 -6.45 -7.86 -0.90
CA LYS A 75 -6.43 -8.83 -2.00
C LYS A 75 -5.00 -9.25 -2.33
N THR A 76 -4.08 -8.30 -2.43
CA THR A 76 -2.65 -8.56 -2.66
C THR A 76 -2.05 -9.43 -1.54
N ASN A 77 -2.32 -9.10 -0.27
CA ASN A 77 -1.85 -9.90 0.86
C ASN A 77 -2.39 -11.34 0.85
N LEU A 78 -3.66 -11.54 0.50
CA LEU A 78 -4.24 -12.88 0.37
C LEU A 78 -3.61 -13.67 -0.80
N GLN A 79 -3.28 -13.00 -1.90
CA GLN A 79 -2.59 -13.60 -3.04
C GLN A 79 -1.15 -13.99 -2.68
N ILE A 80 -0.44 -13.13 -1.93
CA ILE A 80 0.89 -13.41 -1.38
C ILE A 80 0.83 -14.65 -0.48
N GLN A 81 -0.07 -14.68 0.51
CA GLN A 81 -0.24 -15.83 1.41
C GLN A 81 -0.58 -17.12 0.66
N ALA A 82 -1.38 -17.05 -0.40
CA ALA A 82 -1.70 -18.21 -1.22
C ALA A 82 -0.48 -18.71 -2.02
N ALA A 83 0.35 -17.78 -2.54
CA ALA A 83 1.61 -18.12 -3.20
C ALA A 83 2.60 -18.77 -2.22
N GLU A 84 2.71 -18.23 -1.00
CA GLU A 84 3.58 -18.75 0.06
C GLU A 84 3.26 -20.20 0.45
N LYS A 85 1.97 -20.51 0.61
CA LYS A 85 1.52 -21.88 0.92
C LYS A 85 1.85 -22.89 -0.16
N THR A 86 1.87 -22.45 -1.43
CA THR A 86 2.18 -23.31 -2.59
C THR A 86 3.68 -23.49 -2.79
N LEU A 87 4.50 -22.59 -2.25
CA LEU A 87 5.95 -22.50 -2.45
C LEU A 87 6.73 -22.73 -1.15
N ALA A 88 6.22 -23.59 -0.27
CA ALA A 88 6.93 -24.00 0.93
C ALA A 88 8.31 -24.57 0.51
N GLY A 89 9.41 -23.89 0.92
CA GLY A 89 10.78 -24.22 0.51
C GLY A 89 11.33 -23.46 -0.70
N ALA A 90 10.52 -22.69 -1.44
CA ALA A 90 11.00 -21.83 -2.51
C ALA A 90 11.84 -20.67 -1.99
N SER A 91 12.80 -20.23 -2.79
CA SER A 91 13.59 -19.03 -2.51
C SER A 91 12.74 -17.75 -2.51
N LEU A 92 13.30 -16.65 -2.00
CA LEU A 92 12.66 -15.35 -2.05
C LEU A 92 12.34 -14.94 -3.49
N SER A 93 13.28 -15.16 -4.42
CA SER A 93 13.13 -14.85 -5.85
C SER A 93 11.97 -15.61 -6.49
N GLU A 94 11.88 -16.92 -6.25
CA GLU A 94 10.78 -17.76 -6.76
C GLU A 94 9.43 -17.31 -6.20
N THR A 95 9.39 -16.93 -4.93
CA THR A 95 8.17 -16.44 -4.30
C THR A 95 7.75 -15.07 -4.86
N ALA A 96 8.70 -14.16 -5.06
CA ALA A 96 8.43 -12.86 -5.68
C ALA A 96 7.97 -12.99 -7.14
N ASN A 97 8.56 -13.91 -7.90
CA ASN A 97 8.14 -14.21 -9.27
C ASN A 97 6.72 -14.82 -9.31
N ALA A 98 6.39 -15.74 -8.40
CA ALA A 98 5.04 -16.29 -8.32
C ALA A 98 3.98 -15.25 -7.95
N VAL A 99 4.32 -14.25 -7.14
CA VAL A 99 3.47 -13.08 -6.89
C VAL A 99 3.26 -12.29 -8.18
N TYR A 100 4.34 -12.03 -8.92
CA TYR A 100 4.26 -11.34 -10.21
C TYR A 100 3.37 -12.08 -11.21
N GLU A 101 3.53 -13.39 -11.37
CA GLU A 101 2.70 -14.21 -12.28
C GLU A 101 1.21 -14.14 -11.93
N LYS A 102 0.87 -14.08 -10.64
CA LYS A 102 -0.53 -14.03 -10.18
C LYS A 102 -1.14 -12.64 -10.24
N THR A 103 -0.33 -11.60 -10.01
CA THR A 103 -0.83 -10.23 -9.83
C THR A 103 -0.52 -9.30 -11.01
N GLY A 104 0.39 -9.71 -11.89
CA GLY A 104 0.97 -8.86 -12.94
C GLY A 104 1.88 -7.75 -12.41
N LYS A 105 2.16 -7.72 -11.09
CA LYS A 105 2.99 -6.70 -10.44
C LYS A 105 4.05 -7.35 -9.56
N PHE A 106 5.27 -6.86 -9.66
CA PHE A 106 6.33 -7.29 -8.73
C PHE A 106 6.08 -6.71 -7.33
N PRO A 107 6.27 -7.49 -6.25
CA PRO A 107 6.11 -6.96 -4.90
C PRO A 107 7.11 -5.84 -4.64
N LYS A 108 6.66 -4.74 -4.04
CA LYS A 108 7.46 -3.57 -3.68
C LYS A 108 7.18 -3.15 -2.24
N GLY A 109 8.13 -2.47 -1.61
CA GLY A 109 7.95 -1.88 -0.28
C GLY A 109 7.41 -2.90 0.73
N ASN A 110 6.28 -2.61 1.35
CA ASN A 110 5.66 -3.48 2.36
C ASN A 110 5.32 -4.88 1.86
N ASP A 111 4.91 -5.04 0.60
CA ASP A 111 4.58 -6.35 0.03
C ASP A 111 5.84 -7.21 -0.07
N LEU A 112 6.95 -6.65 -0.54
CA LEU A 112 8.23 -7.37 -0.59
C LEU A 112 8.76 -7.68 0.82
N ALA A 113 8.62 -6.75 1.76
CA ALA A 113 8.99 -6.97 3.15
C ALA A 113 8.19 -8.13 3.79
N ASN A 114 6.90 -8.23 3.48
CA ASN A 114 6.08 -9.35 3.94
C ASN A 114 6.56 -10.67 3.34
N VAL A 115 6.79 -10.72 2.02
CA VAL A 115 7.37 -11.90 1.36
C VAL A 115 8.71 -12.29 1.99
N ALA A 116 9.59 -11.32 2.27
CA ALA A 116 10.88 -11.57 2.91
C ALA A 116 10.75 -12.16 4.31
N ARG A 117 9.85 -11.63 5.13
CA ARG A 117 9.58 -12.12 6.50
C ARG A 117 9.10 -13.57 6.51
N THR A 118 8.28 -13.98 5.54
CA THR A 118 7.84 -15.39 5.43
C THR A 118 8.97 -16.35 5.09
N LYS A 119 10.08 -15.83 4.56
CA LYS A 119 11.33 -16.56 4.30
C LYS A 119 12.35 -16.43 5.44
N GLY A 120 11.93 -15.90 6.59
CA GLY A 120 12.80 -15.74 7.76
C GLY A 120 13.78 -14.56 7.66
N ILE A 121 13.59 -13.64 6.70
CA ILE A 121 14.41 -12.44 6.57
C ILE A 121 13.79 -11.35 7.44
N GLU A 122 14.47 -10.96 8.49
CA GLU A 122 14.03 -9.90 9.39
C GLU A 122 14.36 -8.53 8.77
N VAL A 123 13.37 -7.94 8.08
CA VAL A 123 13.50 -6.61 7.48
C VAL A 123 13.50 -5.54 8.56
N VAL A 124 14.57 -4.75 8.62
CA VAL A 124 14.77 -3.69 9.63
C VAL A 124 14.35 -2.31 9.14
N GLY A 125 14.27 -2.09 7.83
CA GLY A 125 13.82 -0.83 7.25
C GLY A 125 13.07 -1.04 5.94
N ILE A 126 12.14 -0.13 5.66
CA ILE A 126 11.41 -0.05 4.39
C ILE A 126 11.45 1.41 3.95
N GLU A 127 12.16 1.68 2.87
CA GLU A 127 12.30 3.03 2.34
C GLU A 127 11.08 3.42 1.50
N ASP A 128 10.73 4.71 1.52
CA ASP A 128 9.66 5.22 0.67
C ASP A 128 10.01 5.04 -0.80
N THR A 129 9.17 4.29 -1.52
CA THR A 129 9.40 3.96 -2.92
C THR A 129 9.51 5.20 -3.79
N THR A 130 8.70 6.23 -3.53
CA THR A 130 8.70 7.47 -4.30
C THR A 130 9.96 8.28 -4.05
N ALA A 131 10.43 8.33 -2.80
CA ALA A 131 11.68 9.00 -2.45
C ALA A 131 12.88 8.36 -3.16
N VAL A 132 12.93 7.01 -3.16
CA VAL A 132 13.98 6.25 -3.87
C VAL A 132 13.91 6.52 -5.39
N GLU A 133 12.72 6.46 -5.99
CA GLU A 133 12.54 6.69 -7.43
C GLU A 133 12.93 8.11 -7.84
N ASN A 134 12.55 9.12 -7.07
CA ASN A 134 12.92 10.50 -7.33
C ASN A 134 14.42 10.70 -7.25
N TRP A 135 15.06 10.20 -6.18
CA TRP A 135 16.51 10.34 -6.02
C TRP A 135 17.28 9.68 -7.16
N ILE A 136 16.91 8.46 -7.57
CA ILE A 136 17.54 7.76 -8.71
C ILE A 136 17.32 8.56 -10.00
N GLY A 137 16.13 9.13 -10.21
CA GLY A 137 15.84 9.98 -11.38
C GLY A 137 16.68 11.25 -11.44
N GLU A 138 16.99 11.86 -10.30
CA GLU A 138 17.77 13.10 -10.21
C GLU A 138 19.28 12.87 -10.23
N ASN A 139 19.77 11.80 -9.61
CA ASN A 139 21.19 11.56 -9.37
C ASN A 139 21.77 10.43 -10.24
N GLY A 140 20.91 9.63 -10.86
CA GLY A 140 21.32 8.37 -11.48
C GLY A 140 21.61 7.28 -10.45
N GLY A 141 22.14 6.15 -10.91
CA GLY A 141 22.49 5.02 -10.05
C GLY A 141 21.33 4.04 -9.81
N ASP A 142 21.38 3.35 -8.69
CA ASP A 142 20.42 2.31 -8.29
C ASP A 142 20.10 2.38 -6.79
N GLU A 143 19.41 1.38 -6.28
CA GLU A 143 19.00 1.29 -4.87
C GLU A 143 20.20 1.21 -3.92
N VAL A 144 21.32 0.60 -4.34
CA VAL A 144 22.57 0.54 -3.56
C VAL A 144 23.14 1.95 -3.40
N SER A 145 23.29 2.66 -4.52
CA SER A 145 23.80 4.05 -4.54
C SER A 145 22.93 4.99 -3.71
N TYR A 146 21.60 4.82 -3.75
CA TYR A 146 20.68 5.56 -2.90
C TYR A 146 20.97 5.31 -1.41
N MET A 147 21.06 4.04 -0.99
CA MET A 147 21.32 3.69 0.40
C MET A 147 22.68 4.20 0.86
N GLU A 148 23.71 4.08 0.03
CA GLU A 148 25.05 4.64 0.29
C GLU A 148 25.00 6.16 0.48
N SER A 149 24.20 6.87 -0.31
CA SER A 149 24.03 8.32 -0.17
C SER A 149 23.41 8.71 1.18
N ILE A 150 22.43 7.94 1.67
CA ILE A 150 21.83 8.17 3.00
C ILE A 150 22.85 7.92 4.10
N ILE A 151 23.58 6.79 4.05
CA ILE A 151 24.55 6.41 5.08
C ILE A 151 25.70 7.41 5.15
N ASN A 152 26.14 7.93 4.01
CA ASN A 152 27.29 8.83 3.91
C ASN A 152 26.90 10.31 4.02
N ALA A 153 25.58 10.63 4.15
CA ALA A 153 25.16 12.01 4.34
C ALA A 153 25.71 12.60 5.64
N VAL A 154 26.38 13.74 5.54
CA VAL A 154 26.98 14.46 6.66
C VAL A 154 26.44 15.90 6.72
N ASP A 155 26.41 16.46 7.93
CA ASP A 155 26.10 17.86 8.15
C ASP A 155 27.31 18.77 7.80
N GLU A 156 27.16 20.07 7.96
CA GLU A 156 28.19 21.09 7.74
C GLU A 156 29.45 20.91 8.62
N ASN A 157 29.35 20.13 9.70
CA ASN A 157 30.45 19.81 10.62
C ASN A 157 31.09 18.43 10.29
N GLY A 158 30.66 17.76 9.22
CA GLY A 158 31.16 16.44 8.83
C GLY A 158 30.59 15.29 9.67
N LYS A 159 29.55 15.53 10.48
CA LYS A 159 28.88 14.49 11.26
C LYS A 159 27.79 13.84 10.44
N ARG A 160 27.67 12.51 10.49
CA ARG A 160 26.60 11.77 9.84
C ARG A 160 25.23 12.25 10.30
N ILE A 161 24.35 12.57 9.34
CA ILE A 161 22.99 13.06 9.59
C ILE A 161 22.05 11.89 9.91
N ASN A 162 22.25 10.76 9.21
CA ASN A 162 21.36 9.62 9.28
C ASN A 162 22.00 8.45 10.01
N THR A 163 21.20 7.75 10.81
CA THR A 163 21.59 6.46 11.41
C THR A 163 20.73 5.38 10.75
N VAL A 164 21.36 4.61 9.87
CA VAL A 164 20.71 3.45 9.23
C VAL A 164 21.06 2.22 10.05
N PRO A 165 20.08 1.49 10.59
CA PRO A 165 20.36 0.29 11.37
C PRO A 165 20.93 -0.81 10.45
N PRO A 166 21.92 -1.61 10.93
CA PRO A 166 22.42 -2.74 10.16
C PRO A 166 21.34 -3.82 10.00
N GLY A 167 21.27 -4.42 8.81
CA GLY A 167 20.32 -5.47 8.47
C GLY A 167 19.70 -5.30 7.08
N PRO A 168 18.68 -6.12 6.77
CA PRO A 168 17.97 -6.05 5.50
C PRO A 168 17.01 -4.86 5.42
N HIS A 169 17.15 -4.06 4.36
CA HIS A 169 16.27 -2.94 4.02
C HIS A 169 15.58 -3.22 2.70
N VAL A 170 14.30 -2.90 2.61
CA VAL A 170 13.53 -2.96 1.36
C VAL A 170 13.51 -1.59 0.71
N LEU A 171 14.01 -1.54 -0.53
CA LEU A 171 13.99 -0.37 -1.39
C LEU A 171 13.29 -0.74 -2.69
N ARG A 172 12.13 -0.14 -2.96
CA ARG A 172 11.31 -0.47 -4.13
C ARG A 172 11.04 -2.00 -4.21
N SER A 173 11.60 -2.66 -5.22
CA SER A 173 11.48 -4.11 -5.46
C SER A 173 12.75 -4.90 -5.13
N ARG A 174 13.67 -4.33 -4.36
CA ARG A 174 14.94 -4.95 -3.96
C ARG A 174 15.10 -5.01 -2.45
N ILE A 175 15.90 -5.95 -1.98
CA ILE A 175 16.39 -6.01 -0.60
C ILE A 175 17.88 -5.74 -0.62
N ILE A 176 18.28 -4.78 0.19
CA ILE A 176 19.66 -4.32 0.36
C ILE A 176 20.09 -4.67 1.78
N ILE A 177 21.28 -5.19 1.96
CA ILE A 177 21.88 -5.44 3.27
C ILE A 177 22.82 -4.29 3.62
N VAL A 178 22.62 -3.71 4.80
CA VAL A 178 23.56 -2.79 5.42
C VAL A 178 24.30 -3.57 6.51
N ASP A 179 25.62 -3.66 6.47
CA ASP A 179 26.42 -4.31 7.49
C ASP A 179 26.66 -3.38 8.71
N LYS A 180 27.31 -3.91 9.75
CA LYS A 180 27.63 -3.12 10.96
C LYS A 180 28.64 -1.99 10.71
N GLN A 181 29.40 -2.06 9.64
CA GLN A 181 30.36 -1.06 9.20
C GLN A 181 29.72 0.01 8.32
N GLY A 182 28.48 -0.21 7.86
CA GLY A 182 27.75 0.67 6.95
C GLY A 182 28.03 0.38 5.47
N ASN A 183 28.62 -0.78 5.14
CA ASN A 183 28.74 -1.19 3.75
C ASN A 183 27.40 -1.72 3.26
N VAL A 184 27.11 -1.44 2.00
CA VAL A 184 25.85 -1.77 1.34
C VAL A 184 26.07 -2.84 0.28
N SER A 185 25.19 -3.84 0.26
CA SER A 185 25.22 -4.89 -0.75
C SER A 185 23.81 -5.33 -1.14
N PRO A 186 23.57 -5.71 -2.40
CA PRO A 186 22.29 -6.27 -2.79
C PRO A 186 22.14 -7.68 -2.20
N TYR A 187 20.95 -7.99 -1.69
CA TYR A 187 20.55 -9.33 -1.26
C TYR A 187 19.66 -10.01 -2.31
N PHE A 188 18.78 -9.20 -2.93
CA PHE A 188 17.77 -9.66 -3.88
C PHE A 188 17.49 -8.56 -4.90
#